data_3983c72b649b89801de5324ca2393f20
#
_entry.id   3983c72b649b89801de5324ca2393f20
#
_cell.length_a   1.000
_cell.length_b   1.000
_cell.length_c   1.000
_cell.angle_alpha   90.00
_cell.angle_beta   90.00
_cell.angle_gamma   90.00
#
_symmetry.space_group_name_H-M   'P 1'
#
loop_
_entity.id
_entity.type
_entity.pdbx_description
1 polymer ?
#
loop_
_entity_poly.entity_id
_entity_poly.type
_entity_poly.pdbx_seq_one_letter_code
_entity_poly.pdbx_strand_id
1 'polypeptide(L)'
;MLQDKKIAVVGPGVMGNTIALSLINTGGLSPQQIIMAGPNQDRLNQLQTELGVGISTDNNEAASTADVVILAVKPQRLDQAANALKGALCPGKLVISILAGVPLAALEQKLDTRCLVRAMPNTPARIGMGISVWTKGADVTDEQHEMAAHIMQTLGEEIFVADEAYLDMATALSG
;
A
#
# COMPACT_ATOMS: atom_id res chain seq x y z
N MET A 1 -10.49 -14.06 -0.47
CA MET A 1 -9.74 -13.12 0.37
C MET A 1 -9.77 -11.68 -0.17
N LEU A 2 -9.29 -11.40 -1.40
CA LEU A 2 -9.34 -10.04 -1.98
C LEU A 2 -10.44 -9.85 -3.05
N GLN A 3 -11.18 -10.88 -3.43
CA GLN A 3 -12.08 -10.89 -4.60
C GLN A 3 -13.19 -9.82 -4.56
N ASP A 4 -13.65 -9.45 -3.36
CA ASP A 4 -14.71 -8.45 -3.17
C ASP A 4 -14.18 -7.14 -2.57
N LYS A 5 -12.86 -6.98 -2.44
CA LYS A 5 -12.22 -5.82 -1.81
C LYS A 5 -11.82 -4.78 -2.85
N LYS A 6 -11.95 -3.52 -2.49
CA LYS A 6 -11.42 -2.38 -3.25
C LYS A 6 -10.12 -1.88 -2.63
N ILE A 7 -9.15 -1.57 -3.47
CA ILE A 7 -7.83 -1.12 -3.04
C ILE A 7 -7.54 0.26 -3.60
N ALA A 8 -7.22 1.22 -2.73
CA ALA A 8 -6.70 2.51 -3.13
C ALA A 8 -5.17 2.51 -3.01
N VAL A 9 -4.48 2.87 -4.08
CA VAL A 9 -3.01 3.05 -4.08
C VAL A 9 -2.71 4.54 -4.14
N VAL A 10 -2.29 5.10 -3.02
CA VAL A 10 -1.93 6.52 -2.88
C VAL A 10 -0.45 6.70 -3.18
N GLY A 11 -0.17 7.31 -4.32
CA GLY A 11 1.17 7.50 -4.86
C GLY A 11 1.40 6.69 -6.15
N PRO A 12 1.10 7.28 -7.33
CA PRO A 12 1.20 6.62 -8.64
C PRO A 12 2.66 6.60 -9.16
N GLY A 13 3.60 6.30 -8.26
CA GLY A 13 5.02 6.13 -8.56
C GLY A 13 5.37 4.72 -9.05
N VAL A 14 6.68 4.42 -9.13
CA VAL A 14 7.16 3.12 -9.60
C VAL A 14 6.61 1.97 -8.75
N MET A 15 6.75 2.04 -7.42
CA MET A 15 6.27 0.96 -6.54
C MET A 15 4.74 0.87 -6.48
N GLY A 16 4.02 2.00 -6.43
CA GLY A 16 2.56 1.98 -6.48
C GLY A 16 2.04 1.33 -7.76
N ASN A 17 2.63 1.65 -8.91
CA ASN A 17 2.31 1.00 -10.18
C ASN A 17 2.66 -0.50 -10.17
N THR A 18 3.83 -0.87 -9.64
CA THR A 18 4.23 -2.28 -9.50
C THR A 18 3.22 -3.07 -8.68
N ILE A 19 2.79 -2.54 -7.55
CA ILE A 19 1.79 -3.21 -6.69
C ILE A 19 0.46 -3.36 -7.43
N ALA A 20 -0.04 -2.30 -8.06
CA ALA A 20 -1.30 -2.37 -8.82
C ALA A 20 -1.23 -3.43 -9.93
N LEU A 21 -0.15 -3.46 -10.70
CA LEU A 21 0.06 -4.44 -11.76
C LEU A 21 0.14 -5.88 -11.22
N SER A 22 0.85 -6.09 -10.11
CA SER A 22 0.96 -7.41 -9.49
C SER A 22 -0.37 -7.90 -8.92
N LEU A 23 -1.17 -7.02 -8.32
CA LEU A 23 -2.51 -7.34 -7.85
C LEU A 23 -3.44 -7.80 -8.99
N ILE A 24 -3.33 -7.20 -10.17
CA ILE A 24 -4.08 -7.59 -11.36
C ILE A 24 -3.57 -8.93 -11.89
N ASN A 25 -2.27 -9.07 -12.11
CA ASN A 25 -1.70 -10.23 -12.81
C ASN A 25 -1.63 -11.49 -11.96
N THR A 26 -1.34 -11.33 -10.67
CA THR A 26 -1.05 -12.45 -9.75
C THR A 26 -2.06 -12.51 -8.60
N GLY A 27 -2.55 -11.35 -8.13
CA GLY A 27 -3.47 -11.26 -7.00
C GLY A 27 -4.93 -11.57 -7.33
N GLY A 28 -5.28 -11.70 -8.61
CA GLY A 28 -6.62 -12.05 -9.07
C GLY A 28 -7.65 -10.93 -8.94
N LEU A 29 -7.22 -9.67 -8.78
CA LEU A 29 -8.13 -8.52 -8.76
C LEU A 29 -8.44 -8.06 -10.19
N SER A 30 -9.69 -7.66 -10.41
CA SER A 30 -10.02 -6.91 -11.63
C SER A 30 -9.47 -5.48 -11.54
N PRO A 31 -9.07 -4.87 -12.67
CA PRO A 31 -8.61 -3.48 -12.66
C PRO A 31 -9.57 -2.49 -11.99
N GLN A 32 -10.89 -2.74 -12.08
CA GLN A 32 -11.93 -1.88 -11.52
C GLN A 32 -11.99 -1.89 -9.98
N GLN A 33 -11.32 -2.86 -9.34
CA GLN A 33 -11.19 -2.92 -7.89
C GLN A 33 -10.04 -2.04 -7.37
N ILE A 34 -9.21 -1.50 -8.27
CA ILE A 34 -8.03 -0.70 -7.91
C ILE A 34 -8.25 0.74 -8.32
N ILE A 35 -7.98 1.67 -7.40
CA ILE A 35 -8.01 3.11 -7.64
C ILE A 35 -6.60 3.66 -7.39
N MET A 36 -5.98 4.21 -8.43
CA MET A 36 -4.70 4.91 -8.31
C MET A 36 -4.95 6.37 -7.97
N ALA A 37 -4.37 6.87 -6.88
CA ALA A 37 -4.61 8.23 -6.42
C ALA A 37 -3.32 9.05 -6.30
N GLY A 38 -3.39 10.32 -6.68
CA GLY A 38 -2.27 11.26 -6.60
C GLY A 38 -2.50 12.55 -7.36
N PRO A 39 -1.65 13.58 -7.18
CA PRO A 39 -1.91 14.93 -7.70
C PRO A 39 -1.64 15.12 -9.19
N ASN A 40 -1.01 14.17 -9.88
CA ASN A 40 -0.62 14.32 -11.29
C ASN A 40 -1.63 13.60 -12.21
N GLN A 41 -2.52 14.39 -12.82
CA GLN A 41 -3.58 13.89 -13.70
C GLN A 41 -3.04 13.17 -14.94
N ASP A 42 -1.97 13.68 -15.56
CA ASP A 42 -1.39 13.06 -16.76
C ASP A 42 -0.83 11.67 -16.46
N ARG A 43 -0.16 11.53 -15.32
CA ARG A 43 0.34 10.23 -14.84
C ARG A 43 -0.81 9.28 -14.53
N LEU A 44 -1.88 9.76 -13.93
CA LEU A 44 -3.07 8.95 -13.64
C LEU A 44 -3.75 8.48 -14.93
N ASN A 45 -3.93 9.38 -15.91
CA ASN A 45 -4.50 9.05 -17.23
C ASN A 45 -3.68 7.97 -17.96
N GLN A 46 -2.34 8.07 -17.88
CA GLN A 46 -1.44 7.05 -18.42
C GLN A 46 -1.70 5.69 -17.77
N LEU A 47 -1.75 5.63 -16.43
CA LEU A 47 -2.01 4.39 -15.68
C LEU A 47 -3.40 3.81 -15.98
N GLN A 48 -4.41 4.66 -16.09
CA GLN A 48 -5.75 4.23 -16.50
C GLN A 48 -5.72 3.57 -17.88
N THR A 49 -5.01 4.17 -18.83
CA THR A 49 -4.88 3.63 -20.19
C THR A 49 -4.10 2.30 -20.20
N GLU A 50 -3.02 2.22 -19.42
CA GLU A 50 -2.15 1.04 -19.39
C GLU A 50 -2.77 -0.14 -18.62
N LEU A 51 -3.45 0.13 -17.50
CA LEU A 51 -3.89 -0.90 -16.56
C LEU A 51 -5.42 -1.07 -16.49
N GLY A 52 -6.19 -0.11 -16.99
CA GLY A 52 -7.67 -0.12 -16.89
C GLY A 52 -8.21 0.18 -15.48
N VAL A 53 -7.38 0.69 -14.57
CA VAL A 53 -7.73 0.99 -13.18
C VAL A 53 -8.54 2.27 -13.04
N GLY A 54 -9.27 2.41 -11.91
CA GLY A 54 -9.84 3.69 -11.51
C GLY A 54 -8.76 4.70 -11.15
N ILE A 55 -9.06 5.99 -11.31
CA ILE A 55 -8.12 7.07 -10.95
C ILE A 55 -8.84 8.17 -10.18
N SER A 56 -8.13 8.84 -9.27
CA SER A 56 -8.61 10.06 -8.61
C SER A 56 -7.44 10.99 -8.28
N THR A 57 -7.62 12.29 -8.47
CA THR A 57 -6.69 13.31 -7.95
C THR A 57 -6.96 13.63 -6.49
N ASP A 58 -8.05 13.14 -5.93
CA ASP A 58 -8.42 13.27 -4.52
C ASP A 58 -8.12 11.97 -3.77
N ASN A 59 -7.07 12.00 -2.92
CA ASN A 59 -6.69 10.86 -2.10
C ASN A 59 -7.77 10.48 -1.08
N ASN A 60 -8.55 11.46 -0.59
CA ASN A 60 -9.62 11.21 0.38
C ASN A 60 -10.76 10.42 -0.28
N GLU A 61 -11.20 10.86 -1.45
CA GLU A 61 -12.22 10.17 -2.24
C GLU A 61 -11.81 8.71 -2.52
N ALA A 62 -10.59 8.50 -3.03
CA ALA A 62 -10.08 7.17 -3.32
C ALA A 62 -10.04 6.28 -2.06
N ALA A 63 -9.49 6.81 -0.97
CA ALA A 63 -9.37 6.06 0.29
C ALA A 63 -10.73 5.77 0.93
N SER A 64 -11.70 6.70 0.84
CA SER A 64 -13.04 6.53 1.43
C SER A 64 -13.78 5.34 0.83
N THR A 65 -13.60 5.08 -0.46
CA THR A 65 -14.29 4.01 -1.20
C THR A 65 -13.59 2.66 -1.14
N ALA A 66 -12.37 2.60 -0.58
CA ALA A 66 -11.55 1.40 -0.54
C ALA A 66 -11.61 0.68 0.81
N ASP A 67 -11.43 -0.63 0.81
CA ASP A 67 -11.26 -1.47 2.00
C ASP A 67 -9.80 -1.47 2.49
N VAL A 68 -8.87 -1.38 1.55
CA VAL A 68 -7.42 -1.35 1.81
C VAL A 68 -6.82 -0.10 1.16
N VAL A 69 -6.00 0.62 1.91
CA VAL A 69 -5.25 1.78 1.41
C VAL A 69 -3.77 1.47 1.42
N ILE A 70 -3.12 1.52 0.26
CA ILE A 70 -1.68 1.33 0.13
C ILE A 70 -1.01 2.70 -0.02
N LEU A 71 -0.17 3.06 0.95
CA LEU A 71 0.64 4.28 0.89
C LEU A 71 1.95 3.99 0.18
N ALA A 72 2.08 4.52 -1.04
CA ALA A 72 3.25 4.37 -1.92
C ALA A 72 3.87 5.73 -2.31
N VAL A 73 3.68 6.74 -1.48
CA VAL A 73 4.30 8.06 -1.65
C VAL A 73 5.75 8.03 -1.18
N LYS A 74 6.54 9.05 -1.56
CA LYS A 74 7.87 9.24 -0.97
C LYS A 74 7.73 9.61 0.51
N PRO A 75 8.65 9.17 1.41
CA PRO A 75 8.58 9.49 2.85
C PRO A 75 8.40 10.97 3.15
N GLN A 76 9.05 11.85 2.37
CA GLN A 76 8.95 13.32 2.49
C GLN A 76 7.54 13.88 2.18
N ARG A 77 6.68 13.08 1.58
CA ARG A 77 5.30 13.44 1.25
C ARG A 77 4.27 12.88 2.25
N LEU A 78 4.72 12.20 3.31
CA LEU A 78 3.82 11.57 4.28
C LEU A 78 2.87 12.58 4.91
N ASP A 79 3.35 13.75 5.34
CA ASP A 79 2.50 14.77 5.97
C ASP A 79 1.40 15.27 5.03
N GLN A 80 1.75 15.47 3.76
CA GLN A 80 0.78 15.87 2.74
C GLN A 80 -0.26 14.76 2.50
N ALA A 81 0.18 13.51 2.37
CA ALA A 81 -0.70 12.37 2.17
C ALA A 81 -1.61 12.14 3.38
N ALA A 82 -1.06 12.18 4.60
CA ALA A 82 -1.82 12.02 5.83
C ALA A 82 -2.91 13.10 5.99
N ASN A 83 -2.57 14.36 5.69
CA ASN A 83 -3.55 15.45 5.71
C ASN A 83 -4.67 15.23 4.69
N ALA A 84 -4.34 14.75 3.48
CA ALA A 84 -5.33 14.44 2.45
C ALA A 84 -6.21 13.23 2.78
N LEU A 85 -5.76 12.33 3.67
CA LEU A 85 -6.49 11.13 4.08
C LEU A 85 -7.35 11.33 5.34
N LYS A 86 -7.32 12.51 5.96
CA LYS A 86 -8.11 12.79 7.15
C LYS A 86 -9.60 12.52 6.93
N GLY A 87 -10.18 11.71 7.82
CA GLY A 87 -11.60 11.33 7.76
C GLY A 87 -11.92 10.19 6.79
N ALA A 88 -10.98 9.76 5.94
CA ALA A 88 -11.17 8.64 5.01
C ALA A 88 -10.79 7.27 5.61
N LEU A 89 -9.93 7.28 6.63
CA LEU A 89 -9.44 6.07 7.30
C LEU A 89 -10.37 5.69 8.45
N CYS A 90 -11.55 5.17 8.12
CA CYS A 90 -12.52 4.71 9.12
C CYS A 90 -12.00 3.48 9.90
N PRO A 91 -12.49 3.25 11.13
CA PRO A 91 -12.16 2.04 11.89
C PRO A 91 -12.38 0.76 11.06
N GLY A 92 -11.43 -0.16 11.13
CA GLY A 92 -11.46 -1.41 10.37
C GLY A 92 -10.91 -1.35 8.94
N LYS A 93 -10.50 -0.18 8.44
CA LYS A 93 -9.82 -0.05 7.15
C LYS A 93 -8.34 -0.38 7.30
N LEU A 94 -7.84 -1.33 6.52
CA LEU A 94 -6.43 -1.69 6.53
C LEU A 94 -5.60 -0.64 5.77
N VAL A 95 -4.54 -0.16 6.38
CA VAL A 95 -3.55 0.71 5.72
C VAL A 95 -2.22 -0.01 5.64
N ILE A 96 -1.67 -0.13 4.43
CA ILE A 96 -0.35 -0.72 4.19
C ILE A 96 0.60 0.39 3.74
N SER A 97 1.62 0.67 4.53
CA SER A 97 2.67 1.64 4.20
C SER A 97 3.90 0.94 3.64
N ILE A 98 4.37 1.38 2.48
CA ILE A 98 5.67 0.96 1.92
C ILE A 98 6.72 2.07 1.99
N LEU A 99 6.53 3.04 2.90
CA LEU A 99 7.45 4.16 3.07
C LEU A 99 8.71 3.74 3.81
N ALA A 100 9.86 3.82 3.15
CA ALA A 100 11.14 3.48 3.76
C ALA A 100 11.46 4.42 4.95
N GLY A 101 11.94 3.83 6.06
CA GLY A 101 12.39 4.57 7.23
C GLY A 101 11.29 5.27 8.04
N VAL A 102 10.01 4.95 7.82
CA VAL A 102 8.90 5.52 8.59
C VAL A 102 8.34 4.44 9.52
N PRO A 103 8.55 4.54 10.85
CA PRO A 103 8.09 3.54 11.78
C PRO A 103 6.57 3.57 12.00
N LEU A 104 5.99 2.44 12.45
CA LEU A 104 4.56 2.30 12.76
C LEU A 104 4.05 3.41 13.68
N ALA A 105 4.78 3.72 14.75
CA ALA A 105 4.39 4.77 15.69
C ALA A 105 4.21 6.15 15.02
N ALA A 106 5.07 6.49 14.05
CA ALA A 106 4.94 7.74 13.30
C ALA A 106 3.75 7.70 12.34
N LEU A 107 3.48 6.54 11.73
CA LEU A 107 2.31 6.34 10.87
C LEU A 107 1.02 6.43 11.68
N GLU A 108 0.94 5.77 12.85
CA GLU A 108 -0.20 5.83 13.76
C GLU A 108 -0.55 7.26 14.15
N GLN A 109 0.47 8.02 14.57
CA GLN A 109 0.28 9.41 14.95
C GLN A 109 -0.22 10.31 13.80
N LYS A 110 0.29 10.09 12.58
CA LYS A 110 -0.05 10.94 11.43
C LYS A 110 -1.35 10.58 10.77
N LEU A 111 -1.70 9.30 10.75
CA LEU A 111 -2.88 8.76 10.06
C LEU A 111 -4.08 8.55 10.99
N ASP A 112 -3.87 8.70 12.30
CA ASP A 112 -4.91 8.48 13.32
C ASP A 112 -5.59 7.10 13.19
N THR A 113 -4.80 6.07 12.96
CA THR A 113 -5.26 4.68 12.88
C THR A 113 -4.17 3.71 13.33
N ARG A 114 -4.56 2.56 13.91
CA ARG A 114 -3.67 1.48 14.34
C ARG A 114 -3.84 0.21 13.52
N CYS A 115 -4.80 0.21 12.57
CA CYS A 115 -4.94 -0.85 11.57
C CYS A 115 -3.90 -0.67 10.46
N LEU A 116 -2.62 -0.76 10.82
CA LEU A 116 -1.47 -0.44 9.98
C LEU A 116 -0.59 -1.67 9.75
N VAL A 117 -0.14 -1.81 8.53
CA VAL A 117 0.96 -2.69 8.13
C VAL A 117 2.09 -1.81 7.59
N ARG A 118 3.30 -2.06 8.08
CA ARG A 118 4.51 -1.50 7.49
C ARG A 118 5.22 -2.58 6.70
N ALA A 119 5.50 -2.33 5.44
CA ALA A 119 6.16 -3.26 4.55
C ALA A 119 7.33 -2.59 3.82
N MET A 120 8.34 -3.39 3.49
CA MET A 120 9.49 -2.95 2.72
C MET A 120 9.69 -3.92 1.55
N PRO A 121 8.99 -3.72 0.44
CA PRO A 121 9.25 -4.44 -0.80
C PRO A 121 10.54 -3.90 -1.46
N ASN A 122 11.19 -4.74 -2.28
CA ASN A 122 12.36 -4.34 -3.05
C ASN A 122 12.08 -4.27 -4.55
N THR A 123 13.02 -3.74 -5.33
CA THR A 123 12.85 -3.50 -6.78
C THR A 123 12.58 -4.73 -7.65
N PRO A 124 13.10 -5.95 -7.36
CA PRO A 124 12.73 -7.16 -8.12
C PRO A 124 11.23 -7.52 -8.07
N ALA A 125 10.46 -6.91 -7.16
CA ALA A 125 8.99 -7.01 -7.14
C ALA A 125 8.35 -6.67 -8.50
N ARG A 126 9.00 -5.83 -9.34
CA ARG A 126 8.53 -5.47 -10.68
C ARG A 126 8.38 -6.67 -11.63
N ILE A 127 9.06 -7.75 -11.36
CA ILE A 127 9.03 -9.00 -12.14
C ILE A 127 8.52 -10.18 -11.30
N GLY A 128 7.89 -9.92 -10.16
CA GLY A 128 7.38 -10.96 -9.25
C GLY A 128 8.47 -11.75 -8.51
N MET A 129 9.69 -11.24 -8.47
CA MET A 129 10.86 -11.86 -7.80
C MET A 129 11.36 -11.00 -6.62
N GLY A 130 10.48 -10.21 -6.05
CA GLY A 130 10.78 -9.39 -4.89
C GLY A 130 10.81 -10.19 -3.59
N ILE A 131 11.34 -9.55 -2.55
CA ILE A 131 11.19 -9.98 -1.17
C ILE A 131 10.60 -8.79 -0.41
N SER A 132 9.48 -9.02 0.27
CA SER A 132 8.80 -8.02 1.09
C SER A 132 8.92 -8.41 2.55
N VAL A 133 9.68 -7.66 3.35
CA VAL A 133 9.68 -7.80 4.81
C VAL A 133 8.62 -6.88 5.39
N TRP A 134 7.78 -7.39 6.31
CA TRP A 134 6.67 -6.60 6.82
C TRP A 134 6.30 -6.95 8.26
N THR A 135 5.65 -5.98 8.92
CA THR A 135 5.11 -6.11 10.27
C THR A 135 3.75 -5.43 10.38
N LYS A 136 3.03 -5.66 11.46
CA LYS A 136 1.68 -5.11 11.68
C LYS A 136 1.55 -4.36 13.00
N GLY A 137 0.67 -3.37 13.01
CA GLY A 137 0.19 -2.67 14.20
C GLY A 137 -0.76 -3.54 15.03
N ALA A 138 -1.06 -3.08 16.23
CA ALA A 138 -1.77 -3.86 17.25
C ALA A 138 -3.24 -4.16 16.89
N ASP A 139 -3.88 -3.29 16.10
CA ASP A 139 -5.32 -3.40 15.80
C ASP A 139 -5.59 -4.11 14.46
N VAL A 140 -4.54 -4.65 13.81
CA VAL A 140 -4.68 -5.46 12.59
C VAL A 140 -5.23 -6.84 12.94
N THR A 141 -6.43 -7.14 12.47
CA THR A 141 -7.10 -8.43 12.68
C THR A 141 -6.40 -9.56 11.92
N ASP A 142 -6.74 -10.82 12.23
CA ASP A 142 -6.17 -11.97 11.53
C ASP A 142 -6.60 -11.98 10.04
N GLU A 143 -7.84 -11.60 9.71
CA GLU A 143 -8.28 -11.44 8.32
C GLU A 143 -7.45 -10.38 7.58
N GLN A 144 -7.17 -9.26 8.22
CA GLN A 144 -6.34 -8.19 7.63
C GLN A 144 -4.88 -8.59 7.50
N HIS A 145 -4.36 -9.40 8.45
CA HIS A 145 -3.04 -10.00 8.35
C HIS A 145 -2.91 -10.88 7.09
N GLU A 146 -3.89 -11.78 6.90
CA GLU A 146 -3.94 -12.64 5.71
C GLU A 146 -4.09 -11.83 4.40
N MET A 147 -4.87 -10.75 4.42
CA MET A 147 -4.96 -9.85 3.26
C MET A 147 -3.62 -9.18 2.95
N ALA A 148 -2.91 -8.70 3.99
CA ALA A 148 -1.60 -8.08 3.81
C ALA A 148 -0.57 -9.09 3.28
N ALA A 149 -0.52 -10.30 3.86
CA ALA A 149 0.34 -11.39 3.39
C ALA A 149 0.09 -11.69 1.90
N HIS A 150 -1.18 -11.84 1.52
CA HIS A 150 -1.56 -12.11 0.12
C HIS A 150 -1.13 -10.98 -0.82
N ILE A 151 -1.29 -9.72 -0.42
CA ILE A 151 -0.82 -8.57 -1.20
C ILE A 151 0.71 -8.62 -1.37
N MET A 152 1.46 -8.91 -0.32
CA MET A 152 2.92 -9.02 -0.39
C MET A 152 3.37 -10.19 -1.28
N GLN A 153 2.68 -11.34 -1.21
CA GLN A 153 2.95 -12.53 -2.06
C GLN A 153 2.81 -12.24 -3.55
N THR A 154 1.97 -11.27 -3.95
CA THR A 154 1.89 -10.88 -5.38
C THR A 154 3.17 -10.25 -5.90
N LEU A 155 4.04 -9.76 -5.01
CA LEU A 155 5.32 -9.12 -5.33
C LEU A 155 6.51 -10.09 -5.33
N GLY A 156 6.31 -11.32 -4.88
CA GLY A 156 7.32 -12.36 -4.73
C GLY A 156 7.25 -13.03 -3.35
N GLU A 157 8.39 -13.26 -2.72
CA GLU A 157 8.44 -13.81 -1.36
C GLU A 157 8.06 -12.75 -0.32
N GLU A 158 7.43 -13.17 0.76
CA GLU A 158 7.10 -12.30 1.88
C GLU A 158 7.60 -12.89 3.19
N ILE A 159 8.05 -12.02 4.09
CA ILE A 159 8.57 -12.39 5.41
C ILE A 159 7.89 -11.50 6.45
N PHE A 160 6.98 -12.08 7.23
CA PHE A 160 6.43 -11.41 8.40
C PHE A 160 7.42 -11.43 9.56
N VAL A 161 7.62 -10.28 10.20
CA VAL A 161 8.44 -10.15 11.41
C VAL A 161 7.63 -9.48 12.52
N ALA A 162 7.72 -10.01 13.73
CA ALA A 162 7.05 -9.43 14.89
C ALA A 162 7.76 -8.16 15.41
N ASP A 163 9.08 -8.09 15.25
CA ASP A 163 9.88 -6.94 15.66
C ASP A 163 10.17 -6.04 14.46
N GLU A 164 9.68 -4.80 14.55
CA GLU A 164 9.83 -3.78 13.51
C GLU A 164 11.28 -3.45 13.17
N ALA A 165 12.22 -3.66 14.09
CA ALA A 165 13.64 -3.40 13.87
C ALA A 165 14.22 -4.19 12.67
N TYR A 166 13.66 -5.36 12.35
CA TYR A 166 14.08 -6.14 11.19
C TYR A 166 13.77 -5.45 9.84
N LEU A 167 12.75 -4.56 9.78
CA LEU A 167 12.49 -3.80 8.56
C LEU A 167 13.57 -2.78 8.28
N ASP A 168 14.15 -2.17 9.31
CA ASP A 168 15.25 -1.23 9.14
C ASP A 168 16.52 -1.94 8.65
N MET A 169 16.76 -3.16 9.15
CA MET A 169 17.84 -4.02 8.64
C MET A 169 17.59 -4.43 7.18
N ALA A 170 16.37 -4.83 6.83
CA ALA A 170 16.01 -5.16 5.45
C ALA A 170 16.17 -3.95 4.51
N THR A 171 15.80 -2.74 4.96
CA THR A 171 16.00 -1.50 4.22
C THR A 171 17.48 -1.23 3.95
N ALA A 172 18.36 -1.47 4.92
CA ALA A 172 19.80 -1.27 4.78
C ALA A 172 20.46 -2.26 3.81
N LEU A 173 19.87 -3.46 3.64
CA LEU A 173 20.42 -4.54 2.81
C LEU A 173 19.89 -4.54 1.38
N SER A 174 18.67 -4.08 1.15
CA SER A 174 17.97 -4.26 -0.14
C SER A 174 17.12 -3.07 -0.59
N GLY A 175 17.10 -2.00 0.18
CA GLY A 175 16.31 -0.79 -0.08
C GLY A 175 16.96 0.19 -1.05
#